data_ae087aa2e776e565ade924616142a699
#
_entry.id   ae087aa2e776e565ade924616142a699
#
_cell.length_a   1.000
_cell.length_b   1.000
_cell.length_c   1.000
_cell.angle_alpha   90.00
_cell.angle_beta   90.00
_cell.angle_gamma   90.00
#
_symmetry.space_group_name_H-M   'P 1'
#
loop_
_entity.id
_entity.type
_entity.pdbx_description
1 polymer ?
#
loop_
_entity_poly.entity_id
_entity_poly.type
_entity_poly.pdbx_seq_one_letter_code
_entity_poly.pdbx_strand_id
1 'polypeptide(L)'
;MIVVATTLLILYIGLIGFVLKKIFKGDAYYLLLYILFTLPFYTTFQLIIFKGFDLSSLVDVFKYSKDFVFFTAFFVFIFGKKESFIEQKWQLTFLDKLFLGFMTLTLTYTLIPLGDIPLFSKIIYAKNTFLIGIVYFLGRHTNIDKQRWRFIVKVLIYLTVGSFLFALSEKISNSKLPLSESNVFAC
;
A
#
# COMPACT_ATOMS: atom_id res chain seq x y z
N MET A 1 17.30 6.87 -19.56
CA MET A 1 16.38 6.90 -18.40
C MET A 1 14.92 6.83 -18.80
N ILE A 2 14.45 7.58 -19.78
CA ILE A 2 13.04 7.60 -20.23
C ILE A 2 12.50 6.18 -20.54
N VAL A 3 13.23 5.37 -21.31
CA VAL A 3 12.81 4.00 -21.67
C VAL A 3 12.56 3.14 -20.44
N VAL A 4 13.44 3.19 -19.43
CA VAL A 4 13.29 2.43 -18.20
C VAL A 4 12.07 2.92 -17.41
N ALA A 5 11.89 4.24 -17.29
CA ALA A 5 10.75 4.83 -16.61
C ALA A 5 9.41 4.47 -17.29
N THR A 6 9.36 4.51 -18.64
CA THR A 6 8.18 4.13 -19.41
C THR A 6 7.84 2.64 -19.22
N THR A 7 8.85 1.77 -19.29
CA THR A 7 8.65 0.31 -19.08
C THR A 7 8.11 0.02 -17.68
N LEU A 8 8.69 0.65 -16.66
CA LEU A 8 8.22 0.50 -15.27
C LEU A 8 6.80 1.03 -15.09
N LEU A 9 6.45 2.15 -15.70
CA LEU A 9 5.10 2.70 -15.64
C LEU A 9 4.07 1.74 -16.27
N ILE A 10 4.36 1.19 -17.43
CA ILE A 10 3.50 0.22 -18.12
C ILE A 10 3.32 -1.04 -17.26
N LEU A 11 4.41 -1.58 -16.70
CA LEU A 11 4.35 -2.74 -15.82
C LEU A 11 3.52 -2.47 -14.57
N TYR A 12 3.68 -1.28 -13.98
CA TYR A 12 2.91 -0.89 -12.80
C TYR A 12 1.41 -0.74 -13.10
N ILE A 13 1.04 -0.10 -14.20
CA ILE A 13 -0.37 0.01 -14.63
C ILE A 13 -0.95 -1.39 -14.90
N GLY A 14 -0.18 -2.27 -15.56
CA GLY A 14 -0.56 -3.65 -15.79
C GLY A 14 -0.79 -4.41 -14.48
N LEU A 15 0.08 -4.23 -13.50
CA LEU A 15 -0.05 -4.81 -12.16
C LEU A 15 -1.33 -4.34 -11.46
N ILE A 16 -1.61 -3.03 -11.47
CA ILE A 16 -2.85 -2.48 -10.91
C ILE A 16 -4.08 -3.09 -11.59
N GLY A 17 -4.12 -3.11 -12.92
CA GLY A 17 -5.24 -3.68 -13.68
C GLY A 17 -5.46 -5.16 -13.37
N PHE A 18 -4.38 -5.94 -13.25
CA PHE A 18 -4.43 -7.34 -12.86
C PHE A 18 -4.98 -7.52 -11.44
N VAL A 19 -4.49 -6.73 -10.48
CA VAL A 19 -4.91 -6.79 -9.07
C VAL A 19 -6.37 -6.40 -8.94
N LEU A 20 -6.81 -5.31 -9.57
CA LEU A 20 -8.20 -4.88 -9.57
C LEU A 20 -9.13 -5.95 -10.15
N LYS A 21 -8.76 -6.56 -11.29
CA LYS A 21 -9.52 -7.67 -11.88
C LYS A 21 -9.71 -8.84 -10.91
N LYS A 22 -8.70 -9.15 -10.09
CA LYS A 22 -8.77 -10.21 -9.09
C LYS A 22 -9.59 -9.81 -7.86
N ILE A 23 -9.48 -8.56 -7.42
CA ILE A 23 -10.28 -8.00 -6.34
C ILE A 23 -11.77 -8.03 -6.71
N PHE A 24 -12.14 -7.64 -7.93
CA PHE A 24 -13.51 -7.71 -8.42
C PHE A 24 -14.07 -9.15 -8.48
N LYS A 25 -13.20 -10.15 -8.56
CA LYS A 25 -13.58 -11.57 -8.44
C LYS A 25 -13.68 -12.07 -6.99
N GLY A 26 -13.48 -11.19 -6.00
CA GLY A 26 -13.55 -11.51 -4.57
C GLY A 26 -12.28 -12.13 -4.00
N ASP A 27 -11.15 -12.11 -4.71
CA ASP A 27 -9.90 -12.70 -4.22
C ASP A 27 -8.98 -11.62 -3.62
N ALA A 28 -9.20 -11.30 -2.33
CA ALA A 28 -8.41 -10.30 -1.60
C ALA A 28 -6.93 -10.70 -1.38
N TYR A 29 -6.56 -11.96 -1.62
CA TYR A 29 -5.17 -12.42 -1.57
C TYR A 29 -4.25 -11.58 -2.47
N TYR A 30 -4.73 -11.18 -3.66
CA TYR A 30 -3.94 -10.37 -4.58
C TYR A 30 -3.70 -8.94 -4.10
N LEU A 31 -4.54 -8.42 -3.21
CA LEU A 31 -4.25 -7.15 -2.53
C LEU A 31 -3.03 -7.28 -1.61
N LEU A 32 -2.95 -8.38 -0.84
CA LEU A 32 -1.77 -8.62 0.01
C LEU A 32 -0.49 -8.75 -0.82
N LEU A 33 -0.55 -9.45 -1.94
CA LEU A 33 0.59 -9.53 -2.87
C LEU A 33 0.96 -8.16 -3.43
N TYR A 34 -0.03 -7.35 -3.83
CA TYR A 34 0.21 -5.99 -4.30
C TYR A 34 0.95 -5.14 -3.26
N ILE A 35 0.52 -5.22 -2.00
CA ILE A 35 1.19 -4.51 -0.89
C ILE A 35 2.63 -4.98 -0.75
N LEU A 36 2.87 -6.30 -0.72
CA LEU A 36 4.20 -6.87 -0.57
C LEU A 36 5.16 -6.46 -1.68
N PHE A 37 4.68 -6.41 -2.93
CA PHE A 37 5.51 -6.01 -4.07
C PHE A 37 5.69 -4.51 -4.18
N THR A 38 4.68 -3.72 -3.85
CA THR A 38 4.76 -2.26 -4.05
C THR A 38 5.46 -1.53 -2.90
N LEU A 39 5.24 -1.93 -1.64
CA LEU A 39 5.79 -1.22 -0.48
C LEU A 39 7.32 -1.06 -0.53
N PRO A 40 8.14 -2.12 -0.74
CA PRO A 40 9.59 -1.99 -0.71
C PRO A 40 10.15 -1.13 -1.84
N PHE A 41 9.49 -1.13 -2.99
CA PHE A 41 9.97 -0.44 -4.18
C PHE A 41 9.27 0.89 -4.44
N TYR A 42 8.33 1.28 -3.59
CA TYR A 42 7.48 2.44 -3.82
C TYR A 42 8.27 3.73 -4.01
N THR A 43 9.19 4.03 -3.10
CA THR A 43 10.04 5.22 -3.16
C THR A 43 11.00 5.19 -4.35
N THR A 44 11.58 4.02 -4.63
CA THR A 44 12.48 3.81 -5.77
C THR A 44 11.75 4.03 -7.10
N PHE A 45 10.52 3.51 -7.24
CA PHE A 45 9.71 3.74 -8.43
C PHE A 45 9.35 5.22 -8.62
N GLN A 46 8.96 5.92 -7.55
CA GLN A 46 8.69 7.35 -7.63
C GLN A 46 9.90 8.13 -8.09
N LEU A 47 11.08 7.82 -7.56
CA LEU A 47 12.32 8.49 -7.94
C LEU A 47 12.69 8.25 -9.40
N ILE A 48 12.57 7.00 -9.88
CA ILE A 48 12.86 6.65 -11.29
C ILE A 48 11.88 7.36 -12.23
N ILE A 49 10.59 7.39 -11.88
CA ILE A 49 9.57 8.10 -12.67
C ILE A 49 9.86 9.60 -12.69
N PHE A 50 10.15 10.20 -11.54
CA PHE A 50 10.49 11.63 -11.46
C PHE A 50 11.72 11.97 -12.31
N LYS A 51 12.83 11.24 -12.12
CA LYS A 51 14.06 11.46 -12.90
C LYS A 51 13.92 11.11 -14.39
N GLY A 52 12.96 10.27 -14.74
CA GLY A 52 12.71 9.86 -16.13
C GLY A 52 11.90 10.86 -16.93
N PHE A 53 10.89 11.44 -16.32
CA PHE A 53 9.92 12.31 -17.01
C PHE A 53 10.00 13.78 -16.60
N ASP A 54 10.68 14.09 -15.47
CA ASP A 54 10.75 15.43 -14.85
C ASP A 54 9.36 16.06 -14.62
N LEU A 55 8.37 15.23 -14.32
CA LEU A 55 6.97 15.60 -14.13
C LEU A 55 6.52 15.20 -12.71
N SER A 56 6.43 16.18 -11.82
CA SER A 56 5.89 15.98 -10.46
C SER A 56 4.47 15.43 -10.46
N SER A 57 3.64 15.85 -11.41
CA SER A 57 2.26 15.38 -11.55
C SER A 57 2.15 13.85 -11.74
N LEU A 58 3.10 13.23 -12.47
CA LEU A 58 3.12 11.77 -12.63
C LEU A 58 3.45 11.05 -11.32
N VAL A 59 4.33 11.63 -10.51
CA VAL A 59 4.64 11.08 -9.17
C VAL A 59 3.41 11.12 -8.28
N ASP A 60 2.63 12.21 -8.33
CA ASP A 60 1.39 12.32 -7.57
C ASP A 60 0.35 11.30 -8.00
N VAL A 61 0.15 11.11 -9.31
CA VAL A 61 -0.73 10.06 -9.84
C VAL A 61 -0.30 8.69 -9.33
N PHE A 62 1.00 8.41 -9.34
CA PHE A 62 1.54 7.16 -8.83
C PHE A 62 1.31 7.01 -7.32
N LYS A 63 1.48 8.09 -6.55
CA LYS A 63 1.24 8.16 -5.11
C LYS A 63 -0.23 7.85 -4.76
N TYR A 64 -1.18 8.40 -5.50
CA TYR A 64 -2.61 8.20 -5.24
C TYR A 64 -3.15 6.90 -5.82
N SER A 65 -2.49 6.29 -6.81
CA SER A 65 -2.94 5.04 -7.41
C SER A 65 -3.03 3.88 -6.41
N LYS A 66 -2.11 3.81 -5.44
CA LYS A 66 -2.17 2.81 -4.36
C LYS A 66 -3.42 2.99 -3.50
N ASP A 67 -3.74 4.24 -3.13
CA ASP A 67 -4.90 4.56 -2.31
C ASP A 67 -6.18 4.15 -3.05
N PHE A 68 -6.23 4.39 -4.36
CA PHE A 68 -7.32 3.96 -5.21
C PHE A 68 -7.54 2.44 -5.19
N VAL A 69 -6.45 1.65 -5.27
CA VAL A 69 -6.53 0.19 -5.18
C VAL A 69 -7.09 -0.25 -3.83
N PHE A 70 -6.65 0.35 -2.73
CA PHE A 70 -7.14 0.03 -1.38
C PHE A 70 -8.61 0.37 -1.20
N PHE A 71 -9.02 1.57 -1.60
CA PHE A 71 -10.43 1.98 -1.51
C PHE A 71 -11.31 1.09 -2.39
N THR A 72 -10.88 0.77 -3.61
CA THR A 72 -11.63 -0.13 -4.49
C THR A 72 -11.77 -1.52 -3.84
N ALA A 73 -10.70 -2.06 -3.26
CA ALA A 73 -10.76 -3.34 -2.55
C ALA A 73 -11.74 -3.29 -1.37
N PHE A 74 -11.75 -2.20 -0.61
CA PHE A 74 -12.67 -2.00 0.50
C PHE A 74 -14.12 -1.91 0.05
N PHE A 75 -14.40 -1.15 -1.02
CA PHE A 75 -15.74 -1.07 -1.59
C PHE A 75 -16.23 -2.42 -2.11
N VAL A 76 -15.39 -3.16 -2.82
CA VAL A 76 -15.74 -4.51 -3.28
C VAL A 76 -15.96 -5.46 -2.10
N PHE A 77 -15.21 -5.31 -1.02
CA PHE A 77 -15.39 -6.10 0.19
C PHE A 77 -16.73 -5.81 0.87
N ILE A 78 -17.15 -4.54 0.96
CA ILE A 78 -18.42 -4.16 1.62
C ILE A 78 -19.64 -4.45 0.72
N PHE A 79 -19.55 -4.12 -0.57
CA PHE A 79 -20.71 -4.11 -1.47
C PHE A 79 -20.72 -5.26 -2.46
N GLY A 80 -19.61 -6.01 -2.57
CA GLY A 80 -19.52 -7.15 -3.50
C GLY A 80 -20.51 -8.25 -3.14
N LYS A 81 -21.27 -8.69 -4.14
CA LYS A 81 -22.13 -9.89 -4.02
C LYS A 81 -21.26 -11.12 -3.89
N LYS A 82 -21.26 -11.87 -2.85
CA LYS A 82 -20.85 -12.41 -1.96
C LYS A 82 -21.04 -13.70 -1.55
N GLU A 83 -20.85 -14.73 -2.01
CA GLU A 83 -20.79 -16.02 -1.36
C GLU A 83 -19.43 -16.28 -0.67
N SER A 84 -18.33 -15.61 -1.15
CA SER A 84 -16.99 -15.85 -0.64
C SER A 84 -16.57 -15.00 0.58
N PHE A 85 -17.22 -13.85 0.82
CA PHE A 85 -16.79 -12.93 1.89
C PHE A 85 -17.67 -12.93 3.14
N ILE A 86 -18.96 -13.35 3.06
CA ILE A 86 -19.95 -13.12 4.13
C ILE A 86 -20.42 -14.39 4.85
N GLU A 87 -20.03 -15.59 4.43
CA GLU A 87 -20.38 -16.81 5.17
C GLU A 87 -19.72 -16.90 6.57
N GLN A 88 -18.66 -16.15 6.79
CA GLN A 88 -18.06 -16.06 8.11
C GLN A 88 -18.82 -15.04 8.94
N LYS A 89 -19.62 -15.51 9.91
CA LYS A 89 -20.28 -14.65 10.92
C LYS A 89 -19.29 -13.59 11.42
N TRP A 90 -19.66 -12.34 11.26
CA TRP A 90 -18.89 -11.18 11.74
C TRP A 90 -18.81 -11.19 13.27
N GLN A 91 -18.00 -12.07 13.82
CA GLN A 91 -17.69 -12.06 15.24
C GLN A 91 -16.52 -11.09 15.44
N LEU A 92 -16.84 -9.91 15.92
CA LEU A 92 -15.83 -8.91 16.30
C LEU A 92 -15.01 -9.46 17.48
N THR A 93 -13.76 -9.79 17.22
CA THR A 93 -12.81 -10.13 18.28
C THR A 93 -12.42 -8.89 19.08
N PHE A 94 -11.75 -9.10 20.20
CA PHE A 94 -11.21 -8.04 21.02
C PHE A 94 -10.29 -7.09 20.21
N LEU A 95 -9.43 -7.64 19.35
CA LEU A 95 -8.56 -6.85 18.46
C LEU A 95 -9.34 -5.98 17.48
N ASP A 96 -10.45 -6.47 16.92
CA ASP A 96 -11.27 -5.64 16.02
C ASP A 96 -11.88 -4.46 16.74
N LYS A 97 -12.35 -4.67 17.97
CA LYS A 97 -12.92 -3.60 18.79
C LYS A 97 -11.87 -2.54 19.12
N LEU A 98 -10.63 -2.97 19.44
CA LEU A 98 -9.51 -2.05 19.65
C LEU A 98 -9.19 -1.24 18.38
N PHE A 99 -9.14 -1.91 17.22
CA PHE A 99 -8.88 -1.25 15.95
C PHE A 99 -9.98 -0.25 15.60
N LEU A 100 -11.25 -0.63 15.74
CA LEU A 100 -12.38 0.28 15.54
C LEU A 100 -12.34 1.47 16.52
N GLY A 101 -12.01 1.21 17.78
CA GLY A 101 -11.81 2.28 18.77
C GLY A 101 -10.71 3.26 18.38
N PHE A 102 -9.58 2.72 17.90
CA PHE A 102 -8.47 3.55 17.41
C PHE A 102 -8.86 4.37 16.16
N MET A 103 -9.57 3.78 15.20
CA MET A 103 -10.08 4.50 14.03
C MET A 103 -11.07 5.60 14.42
N THR A 104 -11.97 5.33 15.37
CA THR A 104 -12.92 6.31 15.90
C THR A 104 -12.19 7.46 16.59
N LEU A 105 -11.20 7.15 17.42
CA LEU A 105 -10.38 8.16 18.10
C LEU A 105 -9.63 9.05 17.09
N THR A 106 -9.08 8.45 16.02
CA THR A 106 -8.42 9.20 14.95
C THR A 106 -9.38 10.13 14.22
N LEU A 107 -10.61 9.68 13.94
CA LEU A 107 -11.66 10.54 13.37
C LEU A 107 -12.00 11.71 14.30
N THR A 108 -12.23 11.41 15.56
CA THR A 108 -12.55 12.43 16.58
C THR A 108 -11.44 13.47 16.65
N TYR A 109 -10.18 13.03 16.71
CA TYR A 109 -9.03 13.94 16.72
C TYR A 109 -8.93 14.79 15.44
N THR A 110 -9.31 14.24 14.29
CA THR A 110 -9.32 14.99 13.02
C THR A 110 -10.37 16.10 13.02
N LEU A 111 -11.53 15.84 13.61
CA LEU A 111 -12.65 16.79 13.65
C LEU A 111 -12.48 17.87 14.72
N ILE A 112 -11.79 17.57 15.83
CA ILE A 112 -11.59 18.54 16.91
C ILE A 112 -10.42 19.48 16.52
N PRO A 113 -10.59 20.80 16.64
CA PRO A 113 -9.53 21.78 16.36
C PRO A 113 -8.52 21.85 17.51
N LEU A 114 -7.80 20.75 17.76
CA LEU A 114 -6.73 20.70 18.75
C LEU A 114 -5.40 21.10 18.12
N GLY A 115 -4.75 22.12 18.68
CA GLY A 115 -3.43 22.62 18.26
C GLY A 115 -3.43 23.35 16.92
N ASP A 116 -2.26 23.87 16.55
CA ASP A 116 -2.04 24.69 15.33
C ASP A 116 -1.84 23.86 14.05
N ILE A 117 -2.18 22.57 14.08
CA ILE A 117 -1.99 21.68 12.93
C ILE A 117 -3.09 21.94 11.89
N PRO A 118 -2.74 22.28 10.64
CA PRO A 118 -3.72 22.53 9.58
C PRO A 118 -4.63 21.31 9.36
N LEU A 119 -5.91 21.55 9.13
CA LEU A 119 -6.93 20.52 8.93
C LEU A 119 -6.53 19.53 7.82
N PHE A 120 -5.90 20.02 6.75
CA PHE A 120 -5.45 19.19 5.66
C PHE A 120 -4.44 18.12 6.10
N SER A 121 -3.49 18.48 6.96
CA SER A 121 -2.52 17.51 7.52
C SER A 121 -3.19 16.47 8.40
N LYS A 122 -4.21 16.86 9.19
CA LYS A 122 -5.02 15.93 9.99
C LYS A 122 -5.78 14.94 9.11
N ILE A 123 -6.36 15.40 8.00
CA ILE A 123 -7.07 14.56 7.05
C ILE A 123 -6.12 13.54 6.40
N ILE A 124 -4.91 13.95 6.00
CA ILE A 124 -3.91 13.03 5.43
C ILE A 124 -3.53 11.97 6.46
N TYR A 125 -3.31 12.35 7.71
CA TYR A 125 -2.99 11.41 8.79
C TYR A 125 -4.13 10.41 9.02
N ALA A 126 -5.37 10.90 9.12
CA ALA A 126 -6.56 10.06 9.26
C ALA A 126 -6.68 9.09 8.09
N LYS A 127 -6.53 9.55 6.84
CA LYS A 127 -6.54 8.71 5.65
C LYS A 127 -5.54 7.56 5.76
N ASN A 128 -4.30 7.85 6.15
CA ASN A 128 -3.27 6.82 6.27
C ASN A 128 -3.60 5.79 7.36
N THR A 129 -4.15 6.23 8.49
CA THR A 129 -4.63 5.34 9.56
C THR A 129 -5.78 4.45 9.08
N PHE A 130 -6.73 5.02 8.33
CA PHE A 130 -7.84 4.25 7.74
C PHE A 130 -7.35 3.20 6.74
N LEU A 131 -6.35 3.51 5.92
CA LEU A 131 -5.75 2.54 4.99
C LEU A 131 -5.17 1.33 5.73
N ILE A 132 -4.50 1.55 6.86
CA ILE A 132 -3.99 0.44 7.71
C ILE A 132 -5.16 -0.40 8.23
N GLY A 133 -6.24 0.23 8.70
CA GLY A 133 -7.45 -0.46 9.15
C GLY A 133 -8.09 -1.29 8.04
N ILE A 134 -8.21 -0.73 6.83
CA ILE A 134 -8.72 -1.46 5.66
C ILE A 134 -7.88 -2.72 5.38
N VAL A 135 -6.57 -2.60 5.37
CA VAL A 135 -5.65 -3.74 5.15
C VAL A 135 -5.82 -4.80 6.23
N TYR A 136 -5.95 -4.38 7.50
CA TYR A 136 -6.19 -5.29 8.61
C TYR A 136 -7.48 -6.09 8.43
N PHE A 137 -8.61 -5.42 8.18
CA PHE A 137 -9.92 -6.08 8.01
C PHE A 137 -9.95 -6.98 6.77
N LEU A 138 -9.41 -6.53 5.65
CA LEU A 138 -9.32 -7.35 4.44
C LEU A 138 -8.42 -8.57 4.65
N GLY A 139 -7.25 -8.39 5.28
CA GLY A 139 -6.32 -9.48 5.56
C GLY A 139 -6.94 -10.54 6.47
N ARG A 140 -7.68 -10.11 7.50
CA ARG A 140 -8.34 -11.02 8.43
C ARG A 140 -9.45 -11.85 7.79
N HIS A 141 -10.21 -11.28 6.86
CA HIS A 141 -11.31 -11.97 6.19
C HIS A 141 -10.86 -12.71 4.91
N THR A 142 -9.59 -12.58 4.53
CA THR A 142 -9.06 -13.34 3.40
C THR A 142 -8.76 -14.77 3.81
N ASN A 143 -9.46 -15.71 3.21
CA ASN A 143 -9.17 -17.13 3.42
C ASN A 143 -7.91 -17.50 2.63
N ILE A 144 -6.79 -17.64 3.34
CA ILE A 144 -5.48 -17.96 2.76
C ILE A 144 -5.20 -19.44 3.02
N ASP A 145 -5.19 -20.25 1.97
CA ASP A 145 -4.78 -21.63 2.07
C ASP A 145 -3.28 -21.79 2.39
N LYS A 146 -2.87 -22.99 2.80
CA LYS A 146 -1.49 -23.28 3.20
C LYS A 146 -0.48 -23.04 2.07
N GLN A 147 -0.89 -23.22 0.81
CA GLN A 147 -0.01 -23.03 -0.35
C GLN A 147 0.21 -21.54 -0.61
N ARG A 148 -0.84 -20.73 -0.59
CA ARG A 148 -0.77 -19.26 -0.72
C ARG A 148 0.05 -18.64 0.41
N TRP A 149 -0.14 -19.13 1.66
CA TRP A 149 0.65 -18.69 2.79
C TRP A 149 2.15 -18.95 2.62
N ARG A 150 2.51 -20.17 2.21
CA ARG A 150 3.91 -20.51 1.91
C ARG A 150 4.51 -19.60 0.82
N PHE A 151 3.72 -19.24 -0.18
CA PHE A 151 4.16 -18.32 -1.22
C PHE A 151 4.43 -16.92 -0.66
N ILE A 152 3.54 -16.36 0.17
CA ILE A 152 3.74 -15.07 0.86
C ILE A 152 5.05 -15.08 1.66
N VAL A 153 5.26 -16.11 2.48
CA VAL A 153 6.47 -16.24 3.30
C VAL A 153 7.74 -16.28 2.42
N LYS A 154 7.73 -17.04 1.32
CA LYS A 154 8.84 -17.06 0.37
C LYS A 154 9.11 -15.68 -0.22
N VAL A 155 8.07 -14.98 -0.66
CA VAL A 155 8.19 -13.62 -1.21
C VAL A 155 8.78 -12.67 -0.17
N LEU A 156 8.31 -12.71 1.08
CA LEU A 156 8.86 -11.91 2.18
C LEU A 156 10.35 -12.17 2.40
N ILE A 157 10.76 -13.44 2.42
CA ILE A 157 12.18 -13.81 2.58
C ILE A 157 13.01 -13.23 1.43
N TYR A 158 12.57 -13.41 0.18
CA TYR A 158 13.30 -12.87 -0.98
C TYR A 158 13.37 -11.34 -0.97
N LEU A 159 12.31 -10.65 -0.60
CA LEU A 159 12.30 -9.20 -0.47
C LEU A 159 13.23 -8.72 0.64
N THR A 160 13.24 -9.40 1.79
CA THR A 160 14.14 -9.06 2.92
C THR A 160 15.60 -9.27 2.54
N VAL A 161 15.93 -10.41 1.93
CA VAL A 161 17.30 -10.69 1.46
C VAL A 161 17.72 -9.69 0.38
N GLY A 162 16.86 -9.42 -0.59
CA GLY A 162 17.12 -8.43 -1.64
C GLY A 162 17.36 -7.02 -1.08
N SER A 163 16.52 -6.57 -0.16
CA SER A 163 16.68 -5.28 0.50
C SER A 163 17.96 -5.19 1.33
N PHE A 164 18.31 -6.28 2.01
CA PHE A 164 19.57 -6.36 2.76
C PHE A 164 20.81 -6.28 1.85
N LEU A 165 20.82 -7.04 0.75
CA LEU A 165 21.90 -7.02 -0.23
C LEU A 165 22.04 -5.63 -0.88
N PHE A 166 20.92 -4.98 -1.17
CA PHE A 166 20.90 -3.64 -1.71
C PHE A 166 21.50 -2.62 -0.72
N ALA A 167 21.06 -2.62 0.54
CA ALA A 167 21.62 -1.77 1.58
C ALA A 167 23.12 -2.03 1.84
N LEU A 168 23.54 -3.29 1.76
CA LEU A 168 24.95 -3.68 1.90
C LEU A 168 25.78 -3.15 0.74
N SER A 169 25.30 -3.25 -0.50
CA SER A 169 25.97 -2.73 -1.70
C SER A 169 26.11 -1.21 -1.64
N GLU A 170 25.09 -0.51 -1.15
CA GLU A 170 25.15 0.94 -0.95
C GLU A 170 26.23 1.33 0.05
N LYS A 171 26.30 0.63 1.18
CA LYS A 171 27.30 0.86 2.22
C LYS A 171 28.73 0.59 1.73
N ILE A 172 28.94 -0.48 0.96
CA ILE A 172 30.26 -0.85 0.44
C ILE A 172 30.72 0.10 -0.66
N SER A 173 29.83 0.50 -1.56
CA SER A 173 30.21 1.33 -2.71
C SER A 173 30.50 2.80 -2.35
N ASN A 174 30.20 3.24 -1.11
CA ASN A 174 30.30 4.64 -0.67
C ASN A 174 29.60 5.61 -1.65
N SER A 175 28.86 5.09 -2.61
CA SER A 175 28.07 5.87 -3.58
C SER A 175 26.78 6.27 -2.87
N LYS A 176 26.56 7.58 -2.70
CA LYS A 176 25.24 8.09 -2.36
C LYS A 176 24.29 7.66 -3.47
N LEU A 177 23.58 6.57 -3.29
CA LEU A 177 22.49 6.23 -4.18
C LEU A 177 21.49 7.40 -4.20
N PRO A 178 20.84 7.66 -5.33
CA PRO A 178 19.95 8.82 -5.50
C PRO A 178 18.81 8.91 -4.47
N LEU A 179 18.64 7.90 -3.62
CA LEU A 179 17.70 7.89 -2.49
C LEU A 179 18.11 8.82 -1.32
N SER A 180 19.41 9.19 -1.21
CA SER A 180 19.90 10.05 -0.13
C SER A 180 19.74 11.56 -0.40
N GLU A 181 19.40 11.96 -1.61
CA GLU A 181 19.14 13.36 -1.96
C GLU A 181 17.69 13.78 -1.77
N SER A 182 16.92 13.02 -1.00
CA SER A 182 15.48 13.16 -0.86
C SER A 182 14.99 14.31 0.03
N ASN A 183 15.55 15.50 -0.09
CA ASN A 183 14.81 16.71 0.29
C ASN A 183 13.58 16.98 -0.62
N VAL A 184 13.36 16.12 -1.63
CA VAL A 184 12.23 16.21 -2.58
C VAL A 184 10.92 15.68 -1.97
N PHE A 185 10.97 14.96 -0.85
CA PHE A 185 9.80 14.35 -0.24
C PHE A 185 9.39 14.96 1.11
N ALA A 186 10.02 16.04 1.53
CA ALA A 186 9.61 16.83 2.69
C ALA A 186 8.50 17.82 2.27
N CYS A 187 7.30 17.31 2.06
CA CYS A 187 6.04 18.04 2.04
C CYS A 187 4.95 17.15 2.63
#